data_90b7407c614ed492583b83333e4636f0
#
_entry.id   90b7407c614ed492583b83333e4636f0
#
_cell.length_a   1.000
_cell.length_b   1.000
_cell.length_c   1.000
_cell.angle_alpha   90.00
_cell.angle_beta   90.00
_cell.angle_gamma   90.00
#
_symmetry.space_group_name_H-M   'P 1'
#
loop_
_entity.id
_entity.type
_entity.pdbx_description
1 polymer ?
#
loop_
_entity_poly.entity_id
_entity_poly.type
_entity_poly.pdbx_seq_one_letter_code
_entity_poly.pdbx_strand_id
1 'polypeptide(L)'
;MEAEEILKYCLENLKDTILVESWGEKGIFYNPNNVLKRGVYVLTIKEKDGDNDKGSKLDRENVYRVNLGIRKKSFIELFNEVPKRPNAGGIVDMNYDFTELDKIIPHPVYAWMGWISVLNPSNETFAELKPFIQESYEYAVEKFKKRKV
;
A
#
# COMPACT_ATOMS: atom_id res chain seq x y z
N MET A 1 14.17 5.91 6.61
CA MET A 1 13.46 6.76 5.64
C MET A 1 12.16 7.26 6.26
N GLU A 2 11.85 8.53 6.09
CA GLU A 2 10.64 9.11 6.64
C GLU A 2 9.45 8.94 5.69
N ALA A 3 8.24 8.84 6.25
CA ALA A 3 7.03 8.68 5.45
C ALA A 3 6.85 9.81 4.43
N GLU A 4 7.16 11.04 4.81
CA GLU A 4 7.04 12.21 3.94
C GLU A 4 7.94 12.12 2.70
N GLU A 5 9.10 11.49 2.82
CA GLU A 5 10.01 11.29 1.68
C GLU A 5 9.39 10.34 0.65
N ILE A 6 8.67 9.33 1.12
CA ILE A 6 7.98 8.37 0.24
C ILE A 6 6.85 9.06 -0.51
N LEU A 7 6.05 9.84 0.21
CA LEU A 7 4.94 10.58 -0.40
C LEU A 7 5.46 11.59 -1.44
N LYS A 8 6.54 12.29 -1.11
CA LYS A 8 7.17 13.24 -2.03
C LYS A 8 7.68 12.54 -3.29
N TYR A 9 8.34 11.39 -3.12
CA TYR A 9 8.81 10.60 -4.26
C TYR A 9 7.65 10.26 -5.20
N CYS A 10 6.53 9.80 -4.67
CA CYS A 10 5.37 9.46 -5.48
C CYS A 10 4.82 10.66 -6.23
N LEU A 11 4.65 11.78 -5.55
CA LEU A 11 4.12 12.99 -6.18
C LEU A 11 5.04 13.55 -7.27
N GLU A 12 6.34 13.45 -7.10
CA GLU A 12 7.32 13.93 -8.07
C GLU A 12 7.50 13.00 -9.27
N ASN A 13 7.29 11.70 -9.09
CA ASN A 13 7.62 10.69 -10.11
C ASN A 13 6.41 10.04 -10.79
N LEU A 14 5.21 10.20 -10.22
CA LEU A 14 3.98 9.59 -10.75
C LEU A 14 3.03 10.68 -11.21
N LYS A 15 2.89 10.80 -12.52
CA LYS A 15 2.08 11.87 -13.14
C LYS A 15 0.60 11.77 -12.74
N ASP A 16 -0.02 12.92 -12.51
CA ASP A 16 -1.44 13.05 -12.19
C ASP A 16 -1.84 12.39 -10.87
N THR A 17 -0.91 12.31 -9.93
CA THR A 17 -1.20 11.84 -8.59
C THR A 17 -1.37 13.00 -7.61
N ILE A 18 -2.21 12.77 -6.61
CA ILE A 18 -2.50 13.75 -5.56
C ILE A 18 -2.40 13.08 -4.20
N LEU A 19 -2.11 13.87 -3.18
CA LEU A 19 -2.11 13.41 -1.79
C LEU A 19 -3.47 13.69 -1.17
N VAL A 20 -4.09 12.66 -0.58
CA VAL A 20 -5.33 12.79 0.17
C VAL A 20 -5.13 12.23 1.57
N GLU A 21 -5.43 13.02 2.60
CA GLU A 21 -5.39 12.57 3.99
C GLU A 21 -6.81 12.27 4.45
N SER A 22 -7.02 11.10 5.06
CA SER A 22 -8.35 10.65 5.47
C SER A 22 -8.21 9.55 6.50
N TRP A 23 -8.98 9.63 7.60
CA TRP A 23 -9.08 8.57 8.60
C TRP A 23 -7.74 8.13 9.21
N GLY A 24 -6.79 9.07 9.34
CA GLY A 24 -5.46 8.75 9.88
C GLY A 24 -4.53 8.06 8.88
N GLU A 25 -4.91 8.00 7.62
CA GLU A 25 -4.07 7.53 6.53
C GLU A 25 -3.77 8.64 5.56
N LYS A 26 -2.59 8.58 4.94
CA LYS A 26 -2.19 9.45 3.84
C LYS A 26 -2.13 8.60 2.59
N GLY A 27 -2.81 9.01 1.54
CA GLY A 27 -2.89 8.22 0.31
C GLY A 27 -2.44 9.01 -0.91
N ILE A 28 -1.75 8.31 -1.79
CA ILE A 28 -1.41 8.80 -3.12
C ILE A 28 -2.44 8.20 -4.08
N PHE A 29 -3.18 9.07 -4.75
CA PHE A 29 -4.27 8.67 -5.65
C PHE A 29 -3.98 9.18 -7.05
N TYR A 30 -4.27 8.35 -8.04
CA TYR A 30 -4.25 8.76 -9.44
C TYR A 30 -5.61 9.37 -9.78
N ASN A 31 -5.60 10.65 -10.16
CA ASN A 31 -6.85 11.36 -10.44
C ASN A 31 -6.62 12.55 -11.39
N PRO A 32 -6.34 12.29 -12.69
CA PRO A 32 -6.09 13.36 -13.65
C PRO A 32 -7.28 14.30 -13.74
N ASN A 33 -7.00 15.61 -13.67
CA ASN A 33 -7.98 16.68 -13.74
C ASN A 33 -9.05 16.63 -12.63
N ASN A 34 -8.79 15.91 -11.54
CA ASN A 34 -9.72 15.77 -10.42
C ASN A 34 -11.12 15.29 -10.84
N VAL A 35 -11.19 14.44 -11.86
CA VAL A 35 -12.45 13.94 -12.41
C VAL A 35 -13.22 13.09 -11.39
N LEU A 36 -12.52 12.28 -10.60
CA LEU A 36 -13.13 11.48 -9.53
C LEU A 36 -13.08 12.26 -8.22
N LYS A 37 -13.91 11.90 -7.26
CA LYS A 37 -13.92 12.54 -5.95
C LYS A 37 -12.58 12.40 -5.23
N ARG A 38 -11.97 11.21 -5.27
CA ARG A 38 -10.65 10.94 -4.68
C ARG A 38 -9.64 10.42 -5.67
N GLY A 39 -10.07 9.61 -6.62
CA GLY A 39 -9.22 8.93 -7.56
C GLY A 39 -9.02 7.46 -7.21
N VAL A 40 -8.00 6.85 -7.77
CA VAL A 40 -7.68 5.44 -7.57
C VAL A 40 -6.40 5.32 -6.75
N TYR A 41 -6.41 4.49 -5.73
CA TYR A 41 -5.23 4.27 -4.87
C TYR A 41 -4.02 3.84 -5.68
N VAL A 42 -2.89 4.45 -5.38
CA VAL A 42 -1.57 3.97 -5.80
C VAL A 42 -0.83 3.41 -4.59
N LEU A 43 -0.80 4.19 -3.50
CA LEU A 43 -0.07 3.85 -2.30
C LEU A 43 -0.72 4.57 -1.13
N THR A 44 -0.75 3.91 0.03
CA THR A 44 -1.20 4.56 1.26
C THR A 44 -0.15 4.38 2.35
N ILE A 45 -0.14 5.28 3.32
CA ILE A 45 0.70 5.19 4.51
C ILE A 45 -0.20 5.28 5.74
N LYS A 46 -0.07 4.28 6.62
CA LYS A 46 -0.83 4.21 7.86
C LYS A 46 0.14 4.31 9.04
N GLU A 47 -0.18 5.20 9.98
CA GLU A 47 0.69 5.48 11.11
C GLU A 47 0.14 4.98 12.45
N LYS A 48 -1.10 4.48 12.47
CA LYS A 48 -1.77 3.99 13.68
C LYS A 48 -2.61 2.75 13.36
N ASP A 49 -2.85 1.93 14.36
CA ASP A 49 -3.80 0.83 14.24
C ASP A 49 -5.23 1.35 14.02
N GLY A 50 -6.00 0.63 13.22
CA GLY A 50 -7.43 0.88 13.03
C GLY A 50 -8.24 -0.25 13.66
N ASP A 51 -9.54 -0.06 13.79
CA ASP A 51 -10.42 -1.06 14.42
C ASP A 51 -10.37 -2.42 13.73
N ASN A 52 -10.20 -2.44 12.42
CA ASN A 52 -10.14 -3.66 11.62
C ASN A 52 -8.76 -3.91 11.00
N ASP A 53 -7.72 -3.23 11.50
CA ASP A 53 -6.36 -3.34 10.96
C ASP A 53 -5.36 -3.09 12.08
N LYS A 54 -5.06 -4.12 12.86
CA LYS A 54 -4.18 -4.08 14.03
C LYS A 54 -3.02 -5.06 13.95
N GLY A 55 -2.94 -5.83 12.88
CA GLY A 55 -1.97 -6.92 12.75
C GLY A 55 -0.52 -6.49 12.74
N SER A 56 -0.24 -5.26 12.33
CA SER A 56 1.13 -4.74 12.26
C SER A 56 1.58 -4.04 13.54
N LYS A 57 0.70 -3.84 14.50
CA LYS A 57 0.99 -3.14 15.76
C LYS A 57 1.63 -1.79 15.51
N LEU A 58 0.90 -0.92 14.79
CA LEU A 58 1.41 0.39 14.39
C LEU A 58 1.46 1.42 15.53
N ASP A 59 0.75 1.16 16.64
CA ASP A 59 0.74 2.06 17.79
C ASP A 59 2.04 2.00 18.62
N ARG A 60 3.15 1.79 17.91
CA ARG A 60 4.51 1.86 18.47
C ARG A 60 5.13 3.19 18.05
N GLU A 61 6.09 3.67 18.84
CA GLU A 61 6.77 4.92 18.53
C GLU A 61 7.51 4.85 17.19
N ASN A 62 7.28 5.85 16.34
CA ASN A 62 7.97 6.00 15.05
C ASN A 62 7.80 4.82 14.08
N VAL A 63 6.64 4.16 14.11
CA VAL A 63 6.34 3.09 13.16
C VAL A 63 5.23 3.53 12.21
N TYR A 64 5.44 3.31 10.92
CA TYR A 64 4.44 3.51 9.89
C TYR A 64 4.49 2.34 8.91
N ARG A 65 3.44 2.16 8.15
CA ARG A 65 3.35 1.09 7.16
C ARG A 65 2.97 1.66 5.80
N VAL A 66 3.79 1.33 4.80
CA VAL A 66 3.50 1.62 3.40
C VAL A 66 2.67 0.47 2.86
N ASN A 67 1.56 0.79 2.20
CA ASN A 67 0.64 -0.20 1.64
C ASN A 67 0.42 0.08 0.17
N LEU A 68 0.47 -0.94 -0.67
CA LEU A 68 0.16 -0.79 -2.09
C LEU A 68 -0.39 -2.08 -2.68
N GLY A 69 -1.27 -1.93 -3.67
CA GLY A 69 -1.87 -3.05 -4.37
C GLY A 69 -1.11 -3.35 -5.65
N ILE A 70 -0.70 -4.59 -5.83
CA ILE A 70 -0.04 -5.03 -7.05
C ILE A 70 -0.92 -6.08 -7.73
N ARG A 71 -0.52 -6.52 -8.93
CA ARG A 71 -1.25 -7.55 -9.65
C ARG A 71 -1.07 -8.88 -8.92
N LYS A 72 -2.09 -9.72 -8.95
CA LYS A 72 -2.05 -11.03 -8.29
C LYS A 72 -0.89 -11.90 -8.79
N LYS A 73 -0.55 -11.79 -10.07
CA LYS A 73 0.61 -12.50 -10.62
C LYS A 73 1.90 -12.13 -9.88
N SER A 74 2.15 -10.84 -9.69
CA SER A 74 3.34 -10.35 -8.99
C SER A 74 3.31 -10.75 -7.51
N PHE A 75 2.13 -10.70 -6.90
CA PHE A 75 1.94 -11.13 -5.51
C PHE A 75 2.31 -12.60 -5.35
N ILE A 76 1.85 -13.47 -6.26
CA ILE A 76 2.17 -14.90 -6.23
C ILE A 76 3.67 -15.14 -6.44
N GLU A 77 4.31 -14.36 -7.31
CA GLU A 77 5.77 -14.44 -7.50
C GLU A 77 6.54 -14.12 -6.21
N LEU A 78 6.02 -13.19 -5.39
CA LEU A 78 6.64 -12.83 -4.11
C LEU A 78 6.34 -13.84 -2.99
N PHE A 79 5.10 -14.31 -2.90
CA PHE A 79 4.61 -15.02 -1.71
C PHE A 79 4.00 -16.39 -1.98
N ASN A 80 4.05 -16.87 -3.21
CA ASN A 80 3.61 -18.20 -3.69
C ASN A 80 2.10 -18.38 -3.83
N GLU A 81 1.28 -17.69 -3.05
CA GLU A 81 -0.17 -17.87 -3.10
C GLU A 81 -0.90 -16.57 -2.69
N VAL A 82 -2.17 -16.47 -3.06
CA VAL A 82 -3.05 -15.40 -2.59
C VAL A 82 -3.93 -16.01 -1.48
N PRO A 83 -3.93 -15.42 -0.28
CA PRO A 83 -4.72 -15.96 0.83
C PRO A 83 -6.21 -15.67 0.66
N LYS A 84 -7.02 -16.34 1.46
CA LYS A 84 -8.45 -16.05 1.56
C LYS A 84 -8.66 -14.76 2.34
N ARG A 85 -9.79 -14.11 2.09
CA ARG A 85 -10.18 -12.92 2.84
C ARG A 85 -10.40 -13.30 4.32
N PRO A 86 -9.78 -12.58 5.27
CA PRO A 86 -9.97 -12.86 6.69
C PRO A 86 -11.32 -12.34 7.18
N ASN A 87 -11.74 -12.82 8.34
CA ASN A 87 -12.91 -12.25 9.03
C ASN A 87 -12.61 -10.81 9.45
N ALA A 88 -13.66 -10.01 9.61
CA ALA A 88 -13.52 -8.62 10.06
C ALA A 88 -12.71 -8.55 11.35
N GLY A 89 -11.69 -7.68 11.38
CA GLY A 89 -10.79 -7.55 12.52
C GLY A 89 -9.69 -8.59 12.61
N GLY A 90 -9.69 -9.60 11.73
CA GLY A 90 -8.66 -10.62 11.69
C GLY A 90 -7.54 -10.29 10.70
N ILE A 91 -6.58 -11.20 10.61
CA ILE A 91 -5.47 -11.11 9.66
C ILE A 91 -5.51 -12.30 8.71
N VAL A 92 -4.86 -12.16 7.54
CA VAL A 92 -4.78 -13.26 6.57
C VAL A 92 -4.00 -14.43 7.15
N ASP A 93 -4.39 -15.64 6.73
CA ASP A 93 -3.72 -16.88 7.17
C ASP A 93 -2.48 -17.11 6.30
N MET A 94 -1.39 -16.49 6.71
CA MET A 94 -0.08 -16.62 6.04
C MET A 94 1.01 -16.60 7.12
N ASN A 95 2.08 -17.35 6.87
CA ASN A 95 3.17 -17.49 7.84
C ASN A 95 4.17 -16.32 7.72
N TYR A 96 3.74 -15.14 8.17
CA TYR A 96 4.56 -13.93 8.20
C TYR A 96 4.38 -13.21 9.52
N ASP A 97 5.44 -12.54 9.97
CA ASP A 97 5.36 -11.61 11.10
C ASP A 97 4.98 -10.22 10.54
N PHE A 98 3.72 -9.84 10.67
CA PHE A 98 3.22 -8.56 10.16
C PHE A 98 3.69 -7.34 10.96
N THR A 99 4.45 -7.56 12.03
CA THR A 99 5.05 -6.50 12.85
C THR A 99 6.52 -6.24 12.50
N GLU A 100 7.10 -7.06 11.62
CA GLU A 100 8.51 -6.96 11.23
C GLU A 100 8.78 -5.69 10.44
N LEU A 101 9.86 -5.00 10.80
CA LEU A 101 10.27 -3.77 10.13
C LEU A 101 11.16 -4.06 8.93
N ASP A 102 11.12 -3.15 7.96
CA ASP A 102 12.06 -3.11 6.84
C ASP A 102 12.06 -4.39 5.99
N LYS A 103 10.87 -4.92 5.72
CA LYS A 103 10.71 -6.13 4.91
C LYS A 103 9.44 -6.03 4.07
N ILE A 104 9.52 -6.41 2.81
CA ILE A 104 8.33 -6.50 1.95
C ILE A 104 7.57 -7.75 2.34
N ILE A 105 6.35 -7.59 2.84
CA ILE A 105 5.50 -8.66 3.34
C ILE A 105 4.08 -8.51 2.77
N PRO A 106 3.24 -9.55 2.84
CA PRO A 106 1.83 -9.40 2.49
C PRO A 106 1.15 -8.41 3.43
N HIS A 107 0.15 -7.69 2.93
CA HIS A 107 -0.65 -6.81 3.79
C HIS A 107 -1.47 -7.68 4.75
N PRO A 108 -1.46 -7.40 6.06
CA PRO A 108 -2.13 -8.28 7.03
C PRO A 108 -3.64 -8.42 6.83
N VAL A 109 -4.29 -7.43 6.22
CA VAL A 109 -5.76 -7.44 6.02
C VAL A 109 -6.13 -7.60 4.55
N TYR A 110 -5.39 -6.98 3.63
CA TYR A 110 -5.77 -6.92 2.21
C TYR A 110 -4.89 -7.74 1.26
N ALA A 111 -4.06 -8.64 1.79
CA ALA A 111 -3.25 -9.53 0.94
C ALA A 111 -4.11 -10.35 -0.03
N TRP A 112 -5.34 -10.70 0.34
CA TRP A 112 -6.27 -11.42 -0.53
C TRP A 112 -6.63 -10.64 -1.80
N MET A 113 -6.43 -9.32 -1.80
CA MET A 113 -6.61 -8.45 -2.97
C MET A 113 -5.30 -8.21 -3.73
N GLY A 114 -4.21 -8.82 -3.31
CA GLY A 114 -2.88 -8.58 -3.90
C GLY A 114 -2.13 -7.42 -3.28
N TRP A 115 -2.49 -6.99 -2.07
CA TRP A 115 -1.80 -5.90 -1.39
C TRP A 115 -0.58 -6.37 -0.63
N ILE A 116 0.49 -5.59 -0.73
CA ILE A 116 1.75 -5.80 -0.01
C ILE A 116 1.97 -4.62 0.93
N SER A 117 2.87 -4.80 1.88
CA SER A 117 3.21 -3.75 2.83
C SER A 117 4.66 -3.80 3.26
N VAL A 118 5.16 -2.66 3.76
CA VAL A 118 6.50 -2.55 4.36
C VAL A 118 6.39 -1.60 5.54
N LEU A 119 6.88 -2.02 6.70
CA LEU A 119 6.97 -1.16 7.87
C LEU A 119 8.35 -0.52 7.89
N ASN A 120 8.41 0.80 8.04
CA ASN A 120 9.68 1.56 8.16
C ASN A 120 10.76 1.13 7.16
N PRO A 121 10.54 1.22 5.85
CA PRO A 121 11.56 0.79 4.89
C PRO A 121 12.84 1.62 5.01
N SER A 122 13.98 0.95 4.89
CA SER A 122 15.27 1.61 4.67
C SER A 122 15.33 2.12 3.23
N ASN A 123 16.36 2.91 2.92
CA ASN A 123 16.59 3.36 1.55
C ASN A 123 16.76 2.19 0.59
N GLU A 124 17.41 1.12 1.06
CA GLU A 124 17.65 -0.09 0.26
C GLU A 124 16.35 -0.83 -0.03
N THR A 125 15.52 -1.04 0.98
CA THR A 125 14.23 -1.70 0.82
C THR A 125 13.28 -0.84 -0.01
N PHE A 126 13.34 0.48 0.15
CA PHE A 126 12.54 1.37 -0.68
C PHE A 126 12.94 1.26 -2.16
N ALA A 127 14.24 1.14 -2.44
CA ALA A 127 14.68 0.92 -3.81
C ALA A 127 14.10 -0.36 -4.41
N GLU A 128 14.00 -1.43 -3.60
CA GLU A 128 13.34 -2.68 -4.02
C GLU A 128 11.84 -2.49 -4.22
N LEU A 129 11.23 -1.58 -3.48
CA LEU A 129 9.79 -1.32 -3.55
C LEU A 129 9.39 -0.51 -4.79
N LYS A 130 10.31 0.29 -5.33
CA LYS A 130 10.01 1.17 -6.47
C LYS A 130 9.36 0.49 -7.68
N PRO A 131 9.83 -0.69 -8.14
CA PRO A 131 9.15 -1.38 -9.24
C PRO A 131 7.69 -1.74 -8.91
N PHE A 132 7.40 -2.06 -7.66
CA PHE A 132 6.03 -2.38 -7.25
C PHE A 132 5.17 -1.12 -7.14
N ILE A 133 5.78 0.01 -6.76
CA ILE A 133 5.09 1.31 -6.78
C ILE A 133 4.70 1.64 -8.22
N GLN A 134 5.61 1.44 -9.17
CA GLN A 134 5.34 1.67 -10.58
C GLN A 134 4.22 0.74 -11.09
N GLU A 135 4.25 -0.53 -10.71
CA GLU A 135 3.20 -1.48 -11.06
C GLU A 135 1.83 -1.06 -10.49
N SER A 136 1.81 -0.66 -9.21
CA SER A 136 0.59 -0.18 -8.57
C SER A 136 0.03 1.06 -9.29
N TYR A 137 0.92 1.97 -9.69
CA TYR A 137 0.54 3.16 -10.46
C TYR A 137 -0.09 2.79 -11.80
N GLU A 138 0.57 1.92 -12.57
CA GLU A 138 0.06 1.47 -13.86
C GLU A 138 -1.30 0.77 -13.71
N TYR A 139 -1.45 -0.03 -12.65
CA TYR A 139 -2.70 -0.69 -12.34
C TYR A 139 -3.79 0.33 -12.00
N ALA A 140 -3.44 1.38 -11.25
CA ALA A 140 -4.36 2.47 -10.93
C ALA A 140 -4.81 3.22 -12.20
N VAL A 141 -3.91 3.45 -13.13
CA VAL A 141 -4.23 4.07 -14.42
C VAL A 141 -5.25 3.23 -15.18
N GLU A 142 -5.05 1.92 -15.23
CA GLU A 142 -6.00 1.01 -15.88
C GLU A 142 -7.38 1.05 -15.23
N LYS A 143 -7.43 1.00 -13.90
CA LYS A 143 -8.69 1.07 -13.14
C LYS A 143 -9.40 2.40 -13.38
N PHE A 144 -8.64 3.49 -13.43
CA PHE A 144 -9.20 4.82 -13.70
C PHE A 144 -9.87 4.87 -15.07
N LYS A 145 -9.23 4.34 -16.10
CA LYS A 145 -9.78 4.30 -17.46
C LYS A 145 -11.12 3.57 -17.49
N LYS A 146 -11.26 2.49 -16.72
CA LYS A 146 -12.52 1.75 -16.63
C LYS A 146 -13.62 2.54 -15.91
N ARG A 147 -13.27 3.34 -14.89
CA ARG A 147 -14.24 4.15 -14.14
C ARG A 147 -14.71 5.38 -14.89
N LYS A 148 -13.90 5.89 -15.80
CA LYS A 148 -14.18 7.13 -16.53
C LYS A 148 -15.29 6.95 -17.56
N VAL A 149 -15.56 5.76 -17.97
CA VAL A 149 -16.59 5.44 -18.98
C VAL A 149 -18.04 5.46 -18.39
#